data_755e57a2cb9a4b227cd311f168f93a94
#
_entry.id   755e57a2cb9a4b227cd311f168f93a94
#
_cell.length_a   1.000
_cell.length_b   1.000
_cell.length_c   1.000
_cell.angle_alpha   90.00
_cell.angle_beta   90.00
_cell.angle_gamma   90.00
#
_symmetry.space_group_name_H-M   'P 1'
#
loop_
_entity.id
_entity.type
_entity.pdbx_description
1 polymer ?
#
loop_
_entity_poly.entity_id
_entity_poly.type
_entity_poly.pdbx_seq_one_letter_code
_entity_poly.pdbx_strand_id
1 'polypeptide(L)'
;MISYKKAISLIKKNSITLPSKKISIEKALYKVCAKNILSPSKYPSFNNSAFDGFALSSRETKGLNSKKTKKFRILKTIAAGDNPKINTYKKNSTVEIMTGALLPEQFDTILPVEKVKYFPSKKNPKYIILDKKLKKFEYVRFGGEDYKPGNIVLKKGEQVQANHLIALAALGIKEILVKKVPKIIFFGTGNEIIDYRKKNIPLWKVRNSNNLYFSAFGKDLNLEIVDGGVIKDNEPYKLKKALQKTMRSDIDLFVTSGAISAG
;
A
#
# COMPACT_ATOMS: atom_id res chain seq x y z
N MET A 1 -8.98 37.25 -22.52
CA MET A 1 -8.36 36.22 -21.62
C MET A 1 -9.43 35.30 -21.05
N ILE A 2 -9.14 34.02 -20.89
CA ILE A 2 -10.04 33.08 -20.20
C ILE A 2 -9.72 33.06 -18.70
N SER A 3 -10.74 32.81 -17.86
CA SER A 3 -10.52 32.69 -16.40
C SER A 3 -9.76 31.40 -16.07
N TYR A 4 -9.08 31.39 -14.91
CA TYR A 4 -8.42 30.20 -14.37
C TYR A 4 -9.34 28.96 -14.33
N LYS A 5 -10.58 29.14 -13.84
CA LYS A 5 -11.59 28.06 -13.80
C LYS A 5 -11.89 27.50 -15.18
N LYS A 6 -12.00 28.39 -16.20
CA LYS A 6 -12.23 27.97 -17.59
C LYS A 6 -11.04 27.22 -18.17
N ALA A 7 -9.80 27.68 -17.88
CA ALA A 7 -8.58 26.99 -18.30
C ALA A 7 -8.51 25.57 -17.73
N ILE A 8 -8.72 25.40 -16.42
CA ILE A 8 -8.74 24.08 -15.77
C ILE A 8 -9.85 23.17 -16.35
N SER A 9 -11.04 23.73 -16.64
CA SER A 9 -12.12 22.97 -17.27
C SER A 9 -11.72 22.45 -18.66
N LEU A 10 -11.05 23.29 -19.47
CA LEU A 10 -10.56 22.90 -20.80
C LEU A 10 -9.49 21.82 -20.73
N ILE A 11 -8.53 21.93 -19.80
CA ILE A 11 -7.50 20.91 -19.58
C ILE A 11 -8.16 19.58 -19.21
N LYS A 12 -9.11 19.57 -18.26
CA LYS A 12 -9.84 18.36 -17.85
C LYS A 12 -10.62 17.74 -19.01
N LYS A 13 -11.28 18.56 -19.85
CA LYS A 13 -12.04 18.09 -21.00
C LYS A 13 -11.15 17.44 -22.06
N ASN A 14 -9.91 17.92 -22.21
CA ASN A 14 -8.93 17.44 -23.18
C ASN A 14 -7.87 16.51 -22.54
N SER A 15 -8.19 15.92 -21.38
CA SER A 15 -7.27 14.99 -20.73
C SER A 15 -6.99 13.77 -21.62
N ILE A 16 -5.71 13.40 -21.69
CA ILE A 16 -5.27 12.21 -22.44
C ILE A 16 -5.50 10.94 -21.62
N THR A 17 -5.93 9.88 -22.29
CA THR A 17 -6.04 8.57 -21.68
C THR A 17 -4.81 7.74 -22.01
N LEU A 18 -3.99 7.48 -21.01
CA LEU A 18 -2.78 6.67 -21.18
C LEU A 18 -3.11 5.17 -21.12
N PRO A 19 -2.39 4.34 -21.88
CA PRO A 19 -2.54 2.89 -21.84
C PRO A 19 -2.19 2.35 -20.46
N SER A 20 -2.68 1.16 -20.18
CA SER A 20 -2.39 0.46 -18.93
C SER A 20 -1.50 -0.74 -19.20
N LYS A 21 -0.61 -1.06 -18.26
CA LYS A 21 0.24 -2.24 -18.32
C LYS A 21 0.22 -3.00 -17.01
N LYS A 22 0.34 -4.30 -17.09
CA LYS A 22 0.48 -5.19 -15.94
C LYS A 22 1.94 -5.18 -15.50
N ILE A 23 2.18 -4.97 -14.22
CA ILE A 23 3.53 -4.96 -13.64
C ILE A 23 3.51 -5.69 -12.31
N SER A 24 4.68 -6.17 -11.90
CA SER A 24 4.86 -6.76 -10.57
C SER A 24 4.75 -5.69 -9.48
N ILE A 25 4.31 -6.08 -8.28
CA ILE A 25 4.09 -5.14 -7.18
C ILE A 25 5.38 -4.48 -6.71
N GLU A 26 6.54 -5.13 -6.83
CA GLU A 26 7.85 -4.56 -6.49
C GLU A 26 8.20 -3.31 -7.34
N LYS A 27 7.63 -3.22 -8.55
CA LYS A 27 7.82 -2.08 -9.48
C LYS A 27 6.65 -1.09 -9.44
N ALA A 28 5.67 -1.31 -8.55
CA ALA A 28 4.42 -0.57 -8.56
C ALA A 28 4.45 0.72 -7.73
N LEU A 29 5.42 0.91 -6.85
CA LEU A 29 5.52 2.11 -6.00
C LEU A 29 5.40 3.38 -6.83
N TYR A 30 4.54 4.30 -6.39
CA TYR A 30 4.19 5.58 -7.04
C TYR A 30 3.54 5.48 -8.43
N LYS A 31 3.24 4.29 -8.94
CA LYS A 31 2.44 4.14 -10.16
C LYS A 31 0.95 4.34 -9.86
N VAL A 32 0.19 4.76 -10.85
CA VAL A 32 -1.26 4.99 -10.71
C VAL A 32 -2.01 3.72 -11.06
N CYS A 33 -2.86 3.25 -10.16
CA CYS A 33 -3.66 2.05 -10.34
C CYS A 33 -4.70 2.24 -11.47
N ALA A 34 -4.76 1.31 -12.42
CA ALA A 34 -5.63 1.44 -13.58
C ALA A 34 -7.04 0.88 -13.37
N LYS A 35 -7.24 0.02 -12.35
CA LYS A 35 -8.54 -0.54 -11.96
C LYS A 35 -8.57 -0.82 -10.46
N ASN A 36 -9.76 -0.94 -9.87
CA ASN A 36 -9.86 -1.39 -8.49
C ASN A 36 -9.20 -2.76 -8.32
N ILE A 37 -8.36 -2.87 -7.30
CA ILE A 37 -7.78 -4.14 -6.87
C ILE A 37 -8.61 -4.64 -5.70
N LEU A 38 -9.16 -5.83 -5.86
CA LEU A 38 -10.00 -6.45 -4.84
C LEU A 38 -9.22 -7.55 -4.12
N SER A 39 -9.51 -7.73 -2.84
CA SER A 39 -8.96 -8.83 -2.07
C SER A 39 -9.46 -10.18 -2.63
N PRO A 40 -8.56 -11.10 -2.98
CA PRO A 40 -8.94 -12.43 -3.46
C PRO A 40 -9.37 -13.36 -2.32
N SER A 41 -8.98 -13.05 -1.09
CA SER A 41 -9.18 -13.91 0.08
C SER A 41 -9.43 -13.09 1.34
N LYS A 42 -9.79 -13.76 2.43
CA LYS A 42 -9.80 -13.13 3.74
C LYS A 42 -8.36 -12.99 4.30
N TYR A 43 -8.12 -11.89 5.02
CA TYR A 43 -6.88 -11.68 5.76
C TYR A 43 -7.19 -11.08 7.15
N PRO A 44 -6.65 -11.66 8.26
CA PRO A 44 -5.90 -12.92 8.30
C PRO A 44 -6.68 -14.09 7.70
N SER A 45 -5.97 -15.12 7.22
CA SER A 45 -6.62 -16.28 6.57
C SER A 45 -7.45 -17.13 7.52
N PHE A 46 -7.18 -17.06 8.83
CA PHE A 46 -7.77 -17.86 9.88
C PHE A 46 -7.86 -17.09 11.20
N ASN A 47 -8.68 -17.61 12.14
CA ASN A 47 -8.69 -17.11 13.51
C ASN A 47 -7.37 -17.45 14.19
N ASN A 48 -6.73 -16.46 14.80
CA ASN A 48 -5.43 -16.62 15.44
C ASN A 48 -5.41 -15.96 16.83
N SER A 49 -4.38 -16.26 17.61
CA SER A 49 -4.20 -15.63 18.90
C SER A 49 -3.72 -14.20 18.76
N ALA A 50 -4.38 -13.26 19.45
CA ALA A 50 -3.93 -11.87 19.55
C ALA A 50 -2.83 -11.69 20.62
N PHE A 51 -2.63 -12.66 21.51
CA PHE A 51 -1.67 -12.62 22.62
C PHE A 51 -0.99 -13.98 22.80
N ASP A 52 0.18 -13.98 23.42
CA ASP A 52 0.77 -15.18 23.97
C ASP A 52 -0.07 -15.63 25.17
N GLY A 53 -0.43 -16.91 25.22
CA GLY A 53 -1.33 -17.39 26.25
C GLY A 53 -1.75 -18.84 26.09
N PHE A 54 -2.95 -19.14 26.56
CA PHE A 54 -3.53 -20.49 26.54
C PHE A 54 -4.88 -20.47 25.83
N ALA A 55 -5.03 -21.31 24.81
CA ALA A 55 -6.29 -21.49 24.11
C ALA A 55 -7.20 -22.43 24.88
N LEU A 56 -8.45 -22.04 25.08
CA LEU A 56 -9.43 -22.74 25.93
C LEU A 56 -10.81 -22.76 25.24
N SER A 57 -11.61 -23.75 25.64
CA SER A 57 -13.06 -23.74 25.36
C SER A 57 -13.78 -22.92 26.43
N SER A 58 -14.39 -21.82 26.06
CA SER A 58 -15.14 -20.95 26.97
C SER A 58 -16.29 -21.71 27.67
N ARG A 59 -16.86 -22.72 26.99
CA ARG A 59 -17.90 -23.59 27.56
C ARG A 59 -17.43 -24.36 28.78
N GLU A 60 -16.17 -24.81 28.80
CA GLU A 60 -15.59 -25.56 29.88
C GLU A 60 -15.27 -24.71 31.12
N THR A 61 -15.30 -23.38 30.96
CA THR A 61 -15.09 -22.42 32.05
C THR A 61 -16.38 -21.94 32.71
N LYS A 62 -17.55 -22.44 32.27
CA LYS A 62 -18.84 -22.05 32.85
C LYS A 62 -18.90 -22.39 34.33
N GLY A 63 -19.39 -21.45 35.14
CA GLY A 63 -19.56 -21.62 36.58
C GLY A 63 -18.26 -21.54 37.40
N LEU A 64 -17.11 -21.27 36.77
CA LEU A 64 -15.87 -20.99 37.49
C LEU A 64 -15.93 -19.61 38.14
N ASN A 65 -15.43 -19.54 39.39
CA ASN A 65 -15.29 -18.32 40.18
C ASN A 65 -14.18 -18.58 41.25
N SER A 66 -13.89 -17.57 42.09
CA SER A 66 -12.85 -17.67 43.12
C SER A 66 -12.99 -18.84 44.09
N LYS A 67 -14.23 -19.34 44.30
CA LYS A 67 -14.52 -20.50 45.16
C LYS A 67 -14.53 -21.84 44.39
N LYS A 68 -14.69 -21.78 43.03
CA LYS A 68 -14.79 -22.97 42.18
C LYS A 68 -13.75 -22.86 41.05
N THR A 69 -12.60 -23.47 41.29
CA THR A 69 -11.47 -23.50 40.33
C THR A 69 -11.46 -24.78 39.50
N LYS A 70 -10.76 -24.79 38.38
CA LYS A 70 -10.55 -25.96 37.54
C LYS A 70 -9.14 -25.99 36.96
N LYS A 71 -8.56 -27.20 36.89
CA LYS A 71 -7.27 -27.44 36.22
C LYS A 71 -7.51 -27.81 34.75
N PHE A 72 -6.71 -27.24 33.85
CA PHE A 72 -6.68 -27.58 32.42
C PHE A 72 -5.29 -28.11 32.07
N ARG A 73 -5.25 -29.34 31.53
CA ARG A 73 -3.98 -29.99 31.14
C ARG A 73 -3.39 -29.32 29.90
N ILE A 74 -2.13 -28.94 29.96
CA ILE A 74 -1.39 -28.43 28.80
C ILE A 74 -1.01 -29.62 27.93
N LEU A 75 -1.47 -29.60 26.66
CA LEU A 75 -1.23 -30.68 25.68
C LEU A 75 0.07 -30.46 24.91
N LYS A 76 0.27 -29.25 24.42
CA LYS A 76 1.44 -28.83 23.66
C LYS A 76 1.50 -27.31 23.60
N THR A 77 2.61 -26.80 23.09
CA THR A 77 2.76 -25.40 22.65
C THR A 77 2.57 -25.32 21.15
N ILE A 78 1.92 -24.24 20.64
CA ILE A 78 1.67 -23.95 19.22
C ILE A 78 2.23 -22.56 18.92
N ALA A 79 3.30 -22.50 18.15
CA ALA A 79 3.86 -21.25 17.67
C ALA A 79 3.20 -20.80 16.35
N ALA A 80 3.43 -19.53 15.96
CA ALA A 80 3.00 -19.06 14.66
C ALA A 80 3.71 -19.88 13.55
N GLY A 81 2.91 -20.39 12.60
CA GLY A 81 3.40 -21.30 11.56
C GLY A 81 3.32 -22.79 11.86
N ASP A 82 3.05 -23.16 13.12
CA ASP A 82 2.87 -24.56 13.47
C ASP A 82 1.53 -25.13 12.99
N ASN A 83 1.51 -26.45 12.78
CA ASN A 83 0.27 -27.17 12.54
C ASN A 83 -0.56 -27.23 13.84
N PRO A 84 -1.79 -26.64 13.85
CA PRO A 84 -2.61 -26.56 15.05
C PRO A 84 -3.29 -27.88 15.42
N LYS A 85 -3.13 -28.94 14.61
CA LYS A 85 -3.82 -30.22 14.83
C LYS A 85 -3.53 -30.81 16.22
N ILE A 86 -4.59 -31.19 16.92
CA ILE A 86 -4.54 -31.83 18.21
C ILE A 86 -5.10 -33.25 18.09
N ASN A 87 -4.24 -34.26 18.19
CA ASN A 87 -4.65 -35.66 18.00
C ASN A 87 -5.35 -36.25 19.24
N THR A 88 -5.07 -35.72 20.42
CA THR A 88 -5.51 -36.30 21.71
C THR A 88 -6.26 -35.28 22.57
N TYR A 89 -7.24 -34.58 21.95
CA TYR A 89 -8.07 -33.67 22.74
C TYR A 89 -8.94 -34.42 23.76
N LYS A 90 -8.94 -33.92 24.98
CA LYS A 90 -9.85 -34.36 26.06
C LYS A 90 -10.44 -33.14 26.75
N LYS A 91 -11.59 -33.29 27.40
CA LYS A 91 -12.16 -32.23 28.24
C LYS A 91 -11.14 -31.74 29.27
N ASN A 92 -11.21 -30.49 29.63
CA ASN A 92 -10.28 -29.81 30.54
C ASN A 92 -8.81 -29.85 30.05
N SER A 93 -8.63 -29.69 28.74
CA SER A 93 -7.32 -29.52 28.12
C SER A 93 -7.18 -28.11 27.56
N THR A 94 -5.93 -27.68 27.41
CA THR A 94 -5.53 -26.41 26.82
C THR A 94 -4.28 -26.62 25.98
N VAL A 95 -3.97 -25.68 25.12
CA VAL A 95 -2.67 -25.55 24.47
C VAL A 95 -2.09 -24.18 24.79
N GLU A 96 -0.80 -24.12 25.06
CA GLU A 96 -0.09 -22.86 25.03
C GLU A 96 -0.03 -22.40 23.59
N ILE A 97 -0.34 -21.12 23.32
CA ILE A 97 -0.45 -20.57 21.97
C ILE A 97 0.25 -19.24 21.90
N MET A 98 1.09 -19.07 20.89
CA MET A 98 1.80 -17.81 20.66
C MET A 98 1.00 -16.88 19.77
N THR A 99 1.27 -15.60 19.88
CA THR A 99 0.67 -14.53 19.05
C THR A 99 0.78 -14.86 17.57
N GLY A 100 -0.31 -14.73 16.84
CA GLY A 100 -0.38 -15.04 15.40
C GLY A 100 -0.56 -16.53 15.07
N ALA A 101 -0.43 -17.45 16.05
CA ALA A 101 -0.66 -18.86 15.80
C ALA A 101 -2.15 -19.15 15.55
N LEU A 102 -2.43 -20.11 14.65
CA LEU A 102 -3.78 -20.53 14.31
C LEU A 102 -4.47 -21.15 15.53
N LEU A 103 -5.66 -20.63 15.84
CA LEU A 103 -6.49 -21.15 16.93
C LEU A 103 -7.09 -22.51 16.54
N PRO A 104 -6.77 -23.62 17.28
CA PRO A 104 -7.38 -24.92 17.01
C PRO A 104 -8.90 -24.90 17.18
N GLU A 105 -9.62 -25.67 16.37
CA GLU A 105 -11.09 -25.69 16.32
C GLU A 105 -11.78 -26.05 17.64
N GLN A 106 -11.07 -26.78 18.53
CA GLN A 106 -11.58 -27.19 19.84
C GLN A 106 -11.69 -26.01 20.81
N PHE A 107 -11.04 -24.90 20.52
CA PHE A 107 -10.94 -23.73 21.40
C PHE A 107 -11.58 -22.49 20.76
N ASP A 108 -12.08 -21.62 21.61
CA ASP A 108 -12.79 -20.41 21.16
C ASP A 108 -12.45 -19.17 21.99
N THR A 109 -11.43 -19.22 22.83
CA THR A 109 -10.96 -18.09 23.65
C THR A 109 -9.50 -18.25 24.04
N ILE A 110 -8.83 -17.15 24.33
CA ILE A 110 -7.43 -17.10 24.76
C ILE A 110 -7.38 -16.51 26.17
N LEU A 111 -6.57 -17.10 27.03
CA LEU A 111 -6.18 -16.52 28.31
C LEU A 111 -4.72 -16.06 28.21
N PRO A 112 -4.43 -14.73 28.25
CA PRO A 112 -3.07 -14.22 28.18
C PRO A 112 -2.17 -14.81 29.28
N VAL A 113 -0.90 -15.02 28.93
CA VAL A 113 0.10 -15.67 29.83
C VAL A 113 0.26 -14.96 31.17
N GLU A 114 0.07 -13.63 31.21
CA GLU A 114 0.16 -12.80 32.40
C GLU A 114 -0.96 -13.07 33.41
N LYS A 115 -2.07 -13.66 32.94
CA LYS A 115 -3.27 -13.96 33.77
C LYS A 115 -3.35 -15.42 34.20
N VAL A 116 -2.28 -16.21 34.01
CA VAL A 116 -2.28 -17.65 34.20
C VAL A 116 -1.71 -18.03 35.56
N LYS A 117 -2.39 -18.95 36.24
CA LYS A 117 -1.86 -19.69 37.43
C LYS A 117 -1.40 -21.05 36.97
N TYR A 118 -0.11 -21.35 37.15
CA TYR A 118 0.51 -22.62 36.75
C TYR A 118 0.47 -23.68 37.84
N PHE A 119 0.41 -24.95 37.44
CA PHE A 119 0.51 -26.08 38.36
C PHE A 119 1.33 -27.23 37.75
N PRO A 120 2.27 -27.88 38.47
CA PRO A 120 2.67 -27.59 39.84
C PRO A 120 3.48 -26.28 39.99
N SER A 121 4.19 -25.84 38.95
CA SER A 121 4.99 -24.62 38.99
C SER A 121 5.10 -23.99 37.58
N LYS A 122 5.54 -22.73 37.49
CA LYS A 122 5.80 -22.04 36.23
C LYS A 122 7.01 -22.64 35.49
N LYS A 123 8.00 -23.24 36.20
CA LYS A 123 9.19 -23.82 35.55
C LYS A 123 8.90 -25.14 34.82
N ASN A 124 7.91 -25.92 35.33
CA ASN A 124 7.50 -27.18 34.71
C ASN A 124 5.97 -27.31 34.78
N PRO A 125 5.24 -26.54 33.96
CA PRO A 125 3.79 -26.51 34.04
C PRO A 125 3.18 -27.73 33.35
N LYS A 126 2.37 -28.49 34.10
CA LYS A 126 1.56 -29.59 33.55
C LYS A 126 0.11 -29.16 33.34
N TYR A 127 -0.33 -28.17 34.10
CA TYR A 127 -1.68 -27.64 34.07
C TYR A 127 -1.67 -26.13 34.27
N ILE A 128 -2.72 -25.48 33.81
CA ILE A 128 -3.10 -24.15 34.27
C ILE A 128 -4.34 -24.24 35.15
N ILE A 129 -4.50 -23.32 36.09
CA ILE A 129 -5.66 -23.24 36.98
C ILE A 129 -6.46 -22.01 36.61
N LEU A 130 -7.76 -22.20 36.39
CA LEU A 130 -8.71 -21.11 36.16
C LEU A 130 -9.66 -21.00 37.37
N ASP A 131 -9.92 -19.76 37.78
CA ASP A 131 -10.83 -19.34 38.83
C ASP A 131 -11.90 -18.36 38.36
N LYS A 132 -12.09 -18.28 37.03
CA LYS A 132 -13.09 -17.40 36.43
C LYS A 132 -13.63 -17.94 35.12
N LYS A 133 -14.86 -17.51 34.75
CA LYS A 133 -15.44 -17.74 33.45
C LYS A 133 -14.73 -16.86 32.41
N LEU A 134 -14.40 -17.44 31.27
CA LEU A 134 -13.89 -16.71 30.08
C LEU A 134 -15.02 -16.42 29.12
N LYS A 135 -14.93 -15.27 28.45
CA LYS A 135 -15.86 -14.92 27.38
C LYS A 135 -15.42 -15.60 26.08
N LYS A 136 -16.39 -16.01 25.28
CA LYS A 136 -16.14 -16.55 23.94
C LYS A 136 -15.48 -15.49 23.08
N PHE A 137 -14.47 -15.89 22.32
CA PHE A 137 -13.70 -15.03 21.39
C PHE A 137 -12.87 -13.90 22.04
N GLU A 138 -12.67 -13.95 23.35
CA GLU A 138 -11.78 -13.02 24.03
C GLU A 138 -10.33 -13.27 23.55
N TYR A 139 -9.64 -12.21 23.13
CA TYR A 139 -8.26 -12.22 22.59
C TYR A 139 -8.07 -13.09 21.32
N VAL A 140 -9.13 -13.35 20.58
CA VAL A 140 -9.09 -14.01 19.27
C VAL A 140 -9.14 -12.94 18.19
N ARG A 141 -8.16 -12.94 17.29
CA ARG A 141 -8.18 -12.14 16.05
C ARG A 141 -8.86 -12.95 14.96
N PHE A 142 -9.92 -12.40 14.37
CA PHE A 142 -10.74 -13.16 13.42
C PHE A 142 -10.15 -13.20 12.03
N GLY A 143 -10.30 -14.33 11.37
CA GLY A 143 -10.04 -14.44 9.95
C GLY A 143 -10.94 -13.48 9.16
N GLY A 144 -10.30 -12.66 8.30
CA GLY A 144 -11.00 -11.65 7.51
C GLY A 144 -11.29 -10.34 8.25
N GLU A 145 -10.66 -10.10 9.39
CA GLU A 145 -10.83 -8.86 10.14
C GLU A 145 -10.31 -7.64 9.37
N ASP A 146 -9.16 -7.77 8.69
CA ASP A 146 -8.58 -6.71 7.89
C ASP A 146 -9.18 -6.65 6.47
N TYR A 147 -9.25 -7.82 5.79
CA TYR A 147 -9.82 -7.93 4.45
C TYR A 147 -10.71 -9.16 4.31
N LYS A 148 -11.86 -8.97 3.64
CA LYS A 148 -12.72 -10.05 3.16
C LYS A 148 -12.61 -10.15 1.64
N PRO A 149 -12.90 -11.30 1.02
CA PRO A 149 -12.99 -11.41 -0.43
C PRO A 149 -13.86 -10.31 -1.02
N GLY A 150 -13.37 -9.63 -2.06
CA GLY A 150 -14.07 -8.53 -2.71
C GLY A 150 -13.88 -7.14 -2.07
N ASN A 151 -13.27 -7.02 -0.88
CA ASN A 151 -12.93 -5.71 -0.33
C ASN A 151 -11.92 -5.00 -1.24
N ILE A 152 -12.08 -3.69 -1.41
CA ILE A 152 -11.14 -2.88 -2.18
C ILE A 152 -9.85 -2.69 -1.39
N VAL A 153 -8.73 -3.14 -1.96
CA VAL A 153 -7.37 -2.96 -1.43
C VAL A 153 -6.76 -1.67 -1.95
N LEU A 154 -7.03 -1.34 -3.23
CA LEU A 154 -6.53 -0.14 -3.90
C LEU A 154 -7.54 0.29 -4.97
N LYS A 155 -7.90 1.58 -4.98
CA LYS A 155 -8.87 2.12 -5.94
C LYS A 155 -8.24 2.48 -7.27
N LYS A 156 -9.04 2.42 -8.35
CA LYS A 156 -8.67 2.98 -9.64
C LYS A 156 -8.34 4.47 -9.50
N GLY A 157 -7.23 4.89 -10.10
CA GLY A 157 -6.74 6.28 -10.08
C GLY A 157 -5.91 6.62 -8.84
N GLU A 158 -5.85 5.74 -7.86
CA GLU A 158 -5.00 5.91 -6.68
C GLU A 158 -3.54 5.61 -6.99
N GLN A 159 -2.63 6.40 -6.41
CA GLN A 159 -1.20 6.14 -6.50
C GLN A 159 -0.80 5.07 -5.47
N VAL A 160 -0.05 4.08 -5.91
CA VAL A 160 0.45 3.01 -5.06
C VAL A 160 1.47 3.58 -4.06
N GLN A 161 1.19 3.42 -2.78
CA GLN A 161 2.05 3.80 -1.67
C GLN A 161 2.65 2.56 -0.99
N ALA A 162 3.64 2.74 -0.11
CA ALA A 162 4.30 1.63 0.58
C ALA A 162 3.33 0.76 1.40
N ASN A 163 2.34 1.38 2.08
CA ASN A 163 1.29 0.66 2.83
C ASN A 163 0.41 -0.23 1.93
N HIS A 164 0.16 0.18 0.68
CA HIS A 164 -0.57 -0.67 -0.27
C HIS A 164 0.25 -1.92 -0.64
N LEU A 165 1.58 -1.80 -0.75
CA LEU A 165 2.45 -2.95 -1.06
C LEU A 165 2.40 -4.02 0.04
N ILE A 166 2.31 -3.61 1.32
CA ILE A 166 2.14 -4.54 2.44
C ILE A 166 0.84 -5.34 2.26
N ALA A 167 -0.28 -4.66 2.00
CA ALA A 167 -1.58 -5.31 1.82
C ALA A 167 -1.60 -6.23 0.60
N LEU A 168 -1.06 -5.78 -0.54
CA LEU A 168 -0.97 -6.57 -1.77
C LEU A 168 -0.16 -7.84 -1.57
N ALA A 169 1.01 -7.73 -0.92
CA ALA A 169 1.89 -8.86 -0.64
C ALA A 169 1.23 -9.85 0.34
N ALA A 170 0.63 -9.35 1.43
CA ALA A 170 -0.06 -10.18 2.42
C ALA A 170 -1.25 -10.97 1.83
N LEU A 171 -1.90 -10.41 0.80
CA LEU A 171 -2.99 -11.05 0.07
C LEU A 171 -2.51 -11.93 -1.11
N GLY A 172 -1.19 -12.08 -1.31
CA GLY A 172 -0.60 -12.88 -2.37
C GLY A 172 -0.79 -12.30 -3.78
N ILE A 173 -1.10 -11.01 -3.90
CA ILE A 173 -1.24 -10.32 -5.19
C ILE A 173 0.15 -9.97 -5.70
N LYS A 174 0.58 -10.62 -6.77
CA LYS A 174 1.94 -10.48 -7.33
C LYS A 174 2.04 -9.37 -8.37
N GLU A 175 0.94 -9.06 -9.06
CA GLU A 175 0.93 -8.13 -10.18
C GLU A 175 -0.35 -7.31 -10.17
N ILE A 176 -0.22 -6.05 -10.59
CA ILE A 176 -1.35 -5.12 -10.72
C ILE A 176 -1.32 -4.39 -12.06
N LEU A 177 -2.50 -3.90 -12.49
CA LEU A 177 -2.62 -3.08 -13.68
C LEU A 177 -2.43 -1.61 -13.30
N VAL A 178 -1.43 -0.96 -13.88
CA VAL A 178 -1.12 0.46 -13.65
C VAL A 178 -1.17 1.25 -14.96
N LYS A 179 -1.40 2.54 -14.86
CA LYS A 179 -1.28 3.47 -15.99
C LYS A 179 0.19 3.63 -16.40
N LYS A 180 0.42 3.79 -17.71
CA LYS A 180 1.71 4.25 -18.23
C LYS A 180 2.07 5.58 -17.54
N VAL A 181 3.33 5.76 -17.18
CA VAL A 181 3.83 7.07 -16.74
C VAL A 181 3.85 8.01 -17.96
N PRO A 182 3.22 9.20 -17.87
CA PRO A 182 3.28 10.14 -18.98
C PRO A 182 4.70 10.60 -19.24
N LYS A 183 5.06 10.68 -20.52
CA LYS A 183 6.32 11.24 -20.99
C LYS A 183 6.07 12.59 -21.62
N ILE A 184 6.62 13.62 -21.03
CA ILE A 184 6.34 15.01 -21.37
C ILE A 184 7.63 15.65 -21.90
N ILE A 185 7.58 16.32 -23.06
CA ILE A 185 8.70 17.14 -23.49
C ILE A 185 8.37 18.62 -23.22
N PHE A 186 9.32 19.32 -22.61
CA PHE A 186 9.16 20.73 -22.24
C PHE A 186 10.21 21.59 -22.96
N PHE A 187 9.75 22.66 -23.62
CA PHE A 187 10.61 23.64 -24.25
C PHE A 187 10.46 25.01 -23.59
N GLY A 188 11.56 25.63 -23.23
CA GLY A 188 11.60 27.06 -22.93
C GLY A 188 11.52 27.84 -24.23
N THR A 189 10.65 28.88 -24.33
CA THR A 189 10.55 29.72 -25.52
C THR A 189 10.80 31.18 -25.17
N GLY A 190 11.52 31.89 -26.03
CA GLY A 190 11.82 33.31 -25.88
C GLY A 190 13.20 33.68 -26.45
N ASN A 191 13.27 34.84 -27.09
CA ASN A 191 14.55 35.36 -27.63
C ASN A 191 15.52 35.70 -26.49
N GLU A 192 15.00 36.07 -25.30
CA GLU A 192 15.77 36.42 -24.10
C GLU A 192 16.35 35.19 -23.40
N ILE A 193 15.74 34.02 -23.59
CA ILE A 193 16.10 32.81 -22.85
C ILE A 193 17.42 32.20 -23.34
N ILE A 194 18.32 31.86 -22.40
CA ILE A 194 19.61 31.26 -22.68
C ILE A 194 19.88 30.09 -21.73
N ASP A 195 20.69 29.14 -22.17
CA ASP A 195 21.07 27.99 -21.31
C ASP A 195 21.66 28.47 -19.98
N TYR A 196 21.12 27.99 -18.88
CA TYR A 196 21.52 28.37 -17.54
C TYR A 196 23.00 28.07 -17.23
N ARG A 197 23.60 27.12 -17.90
CA ARG A 197 25.01 26.70 -17.73
C ARG A 197 26.04 27.67 -18.30
N LYS A 198 25.62 28.61 -19.15
CA LYS A 198 26.53 29.60 -19.70
C LYS A 198 27.08 30.51 -18.61
N LYS A 199 28.42 30.67 -18.53
CA LYS A 199 29.09 31.48 -17.49
C LYS A 199 28.70 32.97 -17.62
N ASN A 200 28.89 33.56 -18.81
CA ASN A 200 28.61 34.96 -19.08
C ASN A 200 27.38 35.10 -19.98
N ILE A 201 26.44 35.93 -19.56
CA ILE A 201 25.26 36.25 -20.32
C ILE A 201 25.12 37.78 -20.45
N PRO A 202 24.64 38.30 -21.58
CA PRO A 202 24.30 39.70 -21.72
C PRO A 202 23.20 40.13 -20.73
N LEU A 203 23.20 41.41 -20.32
CA LEU A 203 22.23 41.93 -19.34
C LEU A 203 20.77 41.79 -19.78
N TRP A 204 20.52 41.74 -21.09
CA TRP A 204 19.18 41.57 -21.69
C TRP A 204 18.78 40.11 -21.90
N LYS A 205 19.52 39.17 -21.37
CA LYS A 205 19.21 37.72 -21.41
C LYS A 205 18.90 37.18 -20.02
N VAL A 206 18.08 36.14 -20.00
CA VAL A 206 17.65 35.46 -18.78
C VAL A 206 18.05 33.99 -18.84
N ARG A 207 18.51 33.42 -17.75
CA ARG A 207 18.83 31.99 -17.67
C ARG A 207 17.57 31.15 -17.68
N ASN A 208 17.60 30.08 -18.47
CA ASN A 208 16.51 29.09 -18.49
C ASN A 208 16.45 28.29 -17.18
N SER A 209 15.67 28.74 -16.22
CA SER A 209 15.41 28.02 -14.97
C SER A 209 14.22 27.06 -15.06
N ASN A 210 13.28 27.34 -15.99
CA ASN A 210 12.03 26.58 -16.09
C ASN A 210 12.26 25.12 -16.47
N ASN A 211 13.15 24.83 -17.43
CA ASN A 211 13.42 23.45 -17.84
C ASN A 211 13.98 22.63 -16.68
N LEU A 212 14.89 23.20 -15.88
CA LEU A 212 15.43 22.54 -14.69
C LEU A 212 14.34 22.31 -13.65
N TYR A 213 13.52 23.34 -13.37
CA TYR A 213 12.42 23.25 -12.45
C TYR A 213 11.42 22.15 -12.84
N PHE A 214 10.94 22.15 -14.09
CA PHE A 214 9.99 21.13 -14.55
C PHE A 214 10.58 19.73 -14.55
N SER A 215 11.86 19.57 -14.87
CA SER A 215 12.54 18.28 -14.80
C SER A 215 12.61 17.73 -13.36
N ALA A 216 12.87 18.60 -12.37
CA ALA A 216 12.87 18.23 -10.96
C ALA A 216 11.45 17.94 -10.47
N PHE A 217 10.50 18.86 -10.73
CA PHE A 217 9.10 18.70 -10.34
C PHE A 217 8.45 17.44 -10.93
N GLY A 218 8.84 17.07 -12.16
CA GLY A 218 8.41 15.83 -12.77
C GLY A 218 8.81 14.59 -11.96
N LYS A 219 10.00 14.58 -11.40
CA LYS A 219 10.45 13.47 -10.54
C LYS A 219 9.61 13.35 -9.27
N ASP A 220 9.25 14.47 -8.64
CA ASP A 220 8.40 14.49 -7.44
C ASP A 220 7.01 13.92 -7.73
N LEU A 221 6.49 14.16 -8.93
CA LEU A 221 5.19 13.63 -9.39
C LEU A 221 5.28 12.25 -10.06
N ASN A 222 6.47 11.65 -10.11
CA ASN A 222 6.74 10.40 -10.84
C ASN A 222 6.32 10.50 -12.32
N LEU A 223 6.66 11.63 -12.96
CA LEU A 223 6.51 11.89 -14.40
C LEU A 223 7.85 11.82 -15.10
N GLU A 224 7.86 11.43 -16.37
CA GLU A 224 9.05 11.51 -17.21
C GLU A 224 9.05 12.83 -17.99
N ILE A 225 9.88 13.79 -17.60
CA ILE A 225 10.01 15.06 -18.29
C ILE A 225 11.34 15.09 -19.05
N VAL A 226 11.23 15.27 -20.36
CA VAL A 226 12.36 15.40 -21.28
C VAL A 226 12.63 16.90 -21.49
N ASP A 227 13.86 17.33 -21.26
CA ASP A 227 14.30 18.69 -21.58
C ASP A 227 14.42 18.85 -23.10
N GLY A 228 13.51 19.62 -23.68
CA GLY A 228 13.51 19.95 -25.11
C GLY A 228 14.49 21.08 -25.50
N GLY A 229 15.04 21.77 -24.47
CA GLY A 229 15.90 22.93 -24.68
C GLY A 229 15.12 24.25 -24.88
N VAL A 230 15.73 25.17 -25.59
CA VAL A 230 15.16 26.52 -25.85
C VAL A 230 14.91 26.72 -27.32
N ILE A 231 13.73 27.24 -27.66
CA ILE A 231 13.34 27.67 -29.02
C ILE A 231 13.17 29.19 -29.00
N LYS A 232 13.78 29.89 -29.97
CA LYS A 232 13.67 31.34 -30.10
C LYS A 232 12.37 31.73 -30.82
N ASP A 233 11.77 32.86 -30.45
CA ASP A 233 10.52 33.34 -31.07
C ASP A 233 10.66 33.60 -32.58
N ASN A 234 11.86 34.02 -33.02
CA ASN A 234 12.18 34.21 -34.41
C ASN A 234 12.58 32.92 -35.17
N GLU A 235 12.40 31.75 -34.55
CA GLU A 235 12.71 30.46 -35.15
C GLU A 235 11.47 29.52 -35.21
N PRO A 236 10.33 29.96 -35.80
CA PRO A 236 9.10 29.15 -35.80
C PRO A 236 9.27 27.81 -36.53
N TYR A 237 10.20 27.73 -37.46
CA TYR A 237 10.53 26.50 -38.17
C TYR A 237 11.12 25.42 -37.22
N LYS A 238 11.90 25.85 -36.21
CA LYS A 238 12.41 24.91 -35.18
C LYS A 238 11.29 24.37 -34.33
N LEU A 239 10.32 25.21 -33.94
CA LEU A 239 9.14 24.76 -33.20
C LEU A 239 8.33 23.73 -34.02
N LYS A 240 8.08 24.04 -35.32
CA LYS A 240 7.40 23.10 -36.22
C LYS A 240 8.14 21.78 -36.35
N LYS A 241 9.48 21.80 -36.52
CA LYS A 241 10.31 20.59 -36.58
C LYS A 241 10.30 19.80 -35.27
N ALA A 242 10.35 20.50 -34.14
CA ALA A 242 10.27 19.87 -32.80
C ALA A 242 8.90 19.19 -32.61
N LEU A 243 7.80 19.85 -32.96
CA LEU A 243 6.45 19.26 -32.93
C LEU A 243 6.36 18.02 -33.83
N GLN A 244 6.79 18.11 -35.08
CA GLN A 244 6.77 16.96 -36.00
C GLN A 244 7.58 15.78 -35.50
N LYS A 245 8.76 16.04 -34.91
CA LYS A 245 9.59 15.00 -34.29
C LYS A 245 8.89 14.38 -33.08
N THR A 246 8.27 15.20 -32.23
CA THR A 246 7.55 14.74 -31.05
C THR A 246 6.34 13.88 -31.42
N MET A 247 5.58 14.25 -32.43
CA MET A 247 4.43 13.49 -32.95
C MET A 247 4.79 12.09 -33.46
N ARG A 248 6.06 11.85 -33.80
CA ARG A 248 6.59 10.57 -34.28
C ARG A 248 7.33 9.78 -33.19
N SER A 249 7.30 10.26 -31.94
CA SER A 249 7.98 9.67 -30.79
C SER A 249 7.00 9.12 -29.77
N ASP A 250 7.51 8.57 -28.68
CA ASP A 250 6.74 8.06 -27.55
C ASP A 250 6.34 9.15 -26.52
N ILE A 251 6.43 10.43 -26.91
CA ILE A 251 6.03 11.56 -26.07
C ILE A 251 4.50 11.67 -26.02
N ASP A 252 3.96 11.78 -24.84
CA ASP A 252 2.52 11.87 -24.59
C ASP A 252 2.01 13.34 -24.56
N LEU A 253 2.89 14.29 -24.20
CA LEU A 253 2.53 15.70 -24.10
C LEU A 253 3.71 16.62 -24.49
N PHE A 254 3.42 17.64 -25.31
CA PHE A 254 4.35 18.70 -25.68
C PHE A 254 3.96 19.98 -24.93
N VAL A 255 4.91 20.57 -24.21
CA VAL A 255 4.68 21.78 -23.40
C VAL A 255 5.71 22.86 -23.76
N THR A 256 5.26 24.09 -23.85
CA THR A 256 6.13 25.25 -24.00
C THR A 256 5.88 26.28 -22.91
N SER A 257 6.92 26.99 -22.46
CA SER A 257 6.77 28.19 -21.64
C SER A 257 6.93 29.43 -22.56
N GLY A 258 5.92 30.27 -22.62
CA GLY A 258 5.92 31.46 -23.52
C GLY A 258 5.34 31.18 -24.88
N ALA A 259 5.55 32.12 -25.81
CA ALA A 259 5.02 32.14 -27.19
C ALA A 259 3.47 32.12 -27.31
N ILE A 260 2.75 32.55 -26.28
CA ILE A 260 1.27 32.56 -26.23
C ILE A 260 0.74 33.91 -25.76
N SER A 261 1.56 34.95 -25.75
CA SER A 261 1.09 36.28 -25.41
C SER A 261 0.19 36.83 -26.54
N ALA A 262 -1.00 37.24 -26.14
CA ALA A 262 -1.87 38.07 -27.02
C ALA A 262 -1.35 39.49 -27.01
N GLY A 263 -0.18 39.67 -27.51
CA GLY A 263 0.41 40.98 -27.73
C GLY A 263 0.74 41.12 -29.18
#